data_d17cc6e6d09994a616575b56f15ef4a0
#
_entry.id   d17cc6e6d09994a616575b56f15ef4a0
#
_cell.length_a   1.000
_cell.length_b   1.000
_cell.length_c   1.000
_cell.angle_alpha   90.00
_cell.angle_beta   90.00
_cell.angle_gamma   90.00
#
_symmetry.space_group_name_H-M   'P 1'
#
loop_
_entity.id
_entity.type
_entity.pdbx_description
1 polymer ?
#
loop_
_entity_poly.entity_id
_entity_poly.type
_entity_poly.pdbx_seq_one_letter_code
_entity_poly.pdbx_strand_id
1 'polypeptide(L)'
;MAFAMFQKIAEETGFALAEYMVGLCFKKGRGVEQNWTKAVEWYTKAAEKGLSVAMCNLGHCFDKGQGVEQNWTKAVEWYTKAAEKGNSSAMYNLGDCFDKGEGVEQNWTKAVEWYSKAAEKGDSTAMTNLGLCFEYGLGVEQNLAKAVEWYTIAVDQGYTRANSRLECARLKMQNNE
;
A
#
# COMPACT_ATOMS: atom_id res chain seq x y z
N MET A 1 18.29 21.64 -8.94
CA MET A 1 19.00 21.74 -7.65
C MET A 1 18.73 20.56 -6.71
N ALA A 2 17.51 20.18 -6.38
CA ALA A 2 17.23 19.12 -5.40
C ALA A 2 17.76 17.73 -5.79
N PHE A 3 17.60 17.29 -7.06
CA PHE A 3 18.10 16.00 -7.52
C PHE A 3 19.62 15.84 -7.31
N ALA A 4 20.41 16.80 -7.81
CA ALA A 4 21.87 16.74 -7.67
C ALA A 4 22.33 16.73 -6.21
N MET A 5 21.61 17.45 -5.33
CA MET A 5 21.89 17.44 -3.88
C MET A 5 21.60 16.05 -3.27
N PHE A 6 20.43 15.45 -3.54
CA PHE A 6 20.12 14.12 -3.05
C PHE A 6 21.08 13.06 -3.58
N GLN A 7 21.43 13.15 -4.87
CA GLN A 7 22.38 12.24 -5.49
C GLN A 7 23.75 12.33 -4.82
N LYS A 8 24.27 13.54 -4.61
CA LYS A 8 25.54 13.76 -3.93
C LYS A 8 25.54 13.16 -2.52
N ILE A 9 24.50 13.47 -1.72
CA ILE A 9 24.37 12.92 -0.36
C ILE A 9 24.30 11.38 -0.41
N ALA A 10 23.50 10.81 -1.32
CA ALA A 10 23.35 9.36 -1.45
C ALA A 10 24.69 8.68 -1.81
N GLU A 11 25.46 9.24 -2.74
CA GLU A 11 26.74 8.71 -3.19
C GLU A 11 27.86 8.86 -2.12
N GLU A 12 27.90 10.00 -1.41
CA GLU A 12 28.93 10.26 -0.40
C GLU A 12 28.67 9.55 0.92
N THR A 13 27.43 9.45 1.35
CA THR A 13 27.08 8.96 2.69
C THR A 13 26.38 7.61 2.72
N GLY A 14 25.80 7.21 1.60
CA GLY A 14 24.94 6.02 1.54
C GLY A 14 23.69 6.15 2.41
N PHE A 15 23.21 7.37 2.70
CA PHE A 15 22.05 7.59 3.54
C PHE A 15 20.76 7.12 2.86
N ALA A 16 20.09 6.14 3.45
CA ALA A 16 18.94 5.46 2.85
C ALA A 16 17.81 6.38 2.37
N LEU A 17 17.54 7.46 3.14
CA LEU A 17 16.52 8.44 2.73
C LEU A 17 16.96 9.24 1.51
N ALA A 18 18.24 9.58 1.38
CA ALA A 18 18.75 10.27 0.19
C ALA A 18 18.68 9.36 -1.04
N GLU A 19 19.04 8.09 -0.91
CA GLU A 19 18.89 7.08 -1.96
C GLU A 19 17.42 6.94 -2.41
N TYR A 20 16.50 6.85 -1.46
CA TYR A 20 15.06 6.83 -1.75
C TYR A 20 14.60 8.08 -2.50
N MET A 21 15.07 9.28 -2.09
CA MET A 21 14.73 10.54 -2.75
C MET A 21 15.25 10.60 -4.19
N VAL A 22 16.44 10.07 -4.45
CA VAL A 22 16.97 9.91 -5.83
C VAL A 22 16.07 8.99 -6.65
N GLY A 23 15.67 7.83 -6.09
CA GLY A 23 14.71 6.93 -6.72
C GLY A 23 13.39 7.62 -7.07
N LEU A 24 12.85 8.43 -6.16
CA LEU A 24 11.64 9.24 -6.42
C LEU A 24 11.84 10.27 -7.54
N CYS A 25 13.01 10.88 -7.64
CA CYS A 25 13.33 11.81 -8.72
C CYS A 25 13.31 11.10 -10.08
N PHE A 26 13.93 9.92 -10.18
CA PHE A 26 13.88 9.10 -11.40
C PHE A 26 12.46 8.62 -11.71
N LYS A 27 11.69 8.18 -10.71
CA LYS A 27 10.29 7.79 -10.88
C LYS A 27 9.43 8.89 -11.47
N LYS A 28 9.63 10.15 -11.02
CA LYS A 28 8.77 11.29 -11.36
C LYS A 28 9.35 12.21 -12.44
N GLY A 29 10.57 11.98 -12.91
CA GLY A 29 11.26 12.88 -13.84
C GLY A 29 11.57 14.26 -13.22
N ARG A 30 11.84 14.34 -11.89
CA ARG A 30 12.06 15.59 -11.19
C ARG A 30 13.53 15.97 -11.17
N GLY A 31 13.93 16.89 -12.04
CA GLY A 31 15.32 17.32 -12.19
C GLY A 31 16.23 16.33 -12.91
N VAL A 32 15.64 15.26 -13.48
CA VAL A 32 16.28 14.20 -14.26
C VAL A 32 15.24 13.60 -15.17
N GLU A 33 15.65 13.02 -16.30
CA GLU A 33 14.75 12.25 -17.17
C GLU A 33 14.13 11.06 -16.42
N GLN A 34 12.83 10.83 -16.61
CA GLN A 34 12.12 9.71 -15.97
C GLN A 34 12.75 8.37 -16.38
N ASN A 35 13.08 7.55 -15.40
CA ASN A 35 13.66 6.24 -15.62
C ASN A 35 13.32 5.28 -14.48
N TRP A 36 12.40 4.36 -14.74
CA TRP A 36 11.94 3.40 -13.74
C TRP A 36 13.02 2.38 -13.34
N THR A 37 13.88 1.97 -14.26
CA THR A 37 14.98 1.03 -13.96
C THR A 37 15.93 1.66 -12.93
N LYS A 38 16.34 2.91 -13.18
CA LYS A 38 17.16 3.65 -12.20
C LYS A 38 16.43 3.89 -10.88
N ALA A 39 15.12 4.15 -10.92
CA ALA A 39 14.33 4.28 -9.69
C ALA A 39 14.38 2.99 -8.86
N VAL A 40 14.22 1.83 -9.50
CA VAL A 40 14.32 0.51 -8.84
C VAL A 40 15.70 0.29 -8.23
N GLU A 41 16.78 0.60 -8.96
CA GLU A 41 18.15 0.47 -8.43
C GLU A 41 18.33 1.26 -7.13
N TRP A 42 17.86 2.50 -7.10
CA TRP A 42 17.95 3.36 -5.93
C TRP A 42 17.01 2.93 -4.79
N TYR A 43 15.79 2.47 -5.11
CA TYR A 43 14.89 1.91 -4.10
C TYR A 43 15.47 0.64 -3.49
N THR A 44 16.15 -0.21 -4.27
CA THR A 44 16.80 -1.42 -3.76
C THR A 44 17.86 -1.08 -2.73
N LYS A 45 18.77 -0.14 -3.05
CA LYS A 45 19.80 0.34 -2.10
C LYS A 45 19.18 0.81 -0.77
N ALA A 46 18.15 1.66 -0.85
CA ALA A 46 17.49 2.18 0.34
C ALA A 46 16.72 1.10 1.12
N ALA A 47 16.09 0.14 0.40
CA ALA A 47 15.35 -0.97 0.99
C ALA A 47 16.28 -1.95 1.73
N GLU A 48 17.43 -2.28 1.16
CA GLU A 48 18.45 -3.13 1.79
C GLU A 48 18.97 -2.52 3.10
N LYS A 49 18.98 -1.19 3.22
CA LYS A 49 19.29 -0.46 4.46
C LYS A 49 18.12 -0.37 5.44
N GLY A 50 17.00 -1.01 5.13
CA GLY A 50 15.87 -1.14 6.03
C GLY A 50 14.84 -0.01 5.95
N LEU A 51 14.88 0.87 4.96
CA LEU A 51 13.90 1.93 4.79
C LEU A 51 12.56 1.37 4.29
N SER A 52 11.54 1.32 5.16
CA SER A 52 10.26 0.66 4.87
C SER A 52 9.50 1.28 3.70
N VAL A 53 9.58 2.60 3.52
CA VAL A 53 8.95 3.27 2.38
C VAL A 53 9.60 2.89 1.05
N ALA A 54 10.92 2.65 1.03
CA ALA A 54 11.62 2.17 -0.15
C ALA A 54 11.25 0.72 -0.46
N MET A 55 11.16 -0.14 0.56
CA MET A 55 10.67 -1.51 0.43
C MET A 55 9.27 -1.56 -0.18
N CYS A 56 8.34 -0.74 0.31
CA CYS A 56 6.98 -0.64 -0.23
C CYS A 56 6.97 -0.20 -1.70
N ASN A 57 7.77 0.81 -2.07
CA ASN A 57 7.88 1.25 -3.47
C ASN A 57 8.54 0.19 -4.36
N LEU A 58 9.52 -0.53 -3.86
CA LEU A 58 10.15 -1.64 -4.59
C LEU A 58 9.16 -2.78 -4.82
N GLY A 59 8.36 -3.14 -3.80
CA GLY A 59 7.26 -4.08 -3.93
C GLY A 59 6.28 -3.64 -5.03
N HIS A 60 5.91 -2.36 -5.04
CA HIS A 60 5.04 -1.81 -6.09
C HIS A 60 5.66 -1.89 -7.50
N CYS A 61 6.98 -1.69 -7.62
CA CYS A 61 7.66 -1.85 -8.92
C CYS A 61 7.56 -3.29 -9.42
N PHE A 62 7.75 -4.29 -8.56
CA PHE A 62 7.56 -5.70 -8.92
C PHE A 62 6.10 -6.05 -9.21
N ASP A 63 5.15 -5.50 -8.46
CA ASP A 63 3.72 -5.70 -8.67
C ASP A 63 3.27 -5.19 -10.05
N LYS A 64 3.74 -4.02 -10.48
CA LYS A 64 3.33 -3.40 -11.74
C LYS A 64 4.28 -3.61 -12.91
N GLY A 65 5.42 -4.28 -12.72
CA GLY A 65 6.43 -4.44 -13.76
C GLY A 65 7.09 -3.13 -14.17
N GLN A 66 7.23 -2.17 -13.25
CA GLN A 66 7.77 -0.84 -13.53
C GLN A 66 9.28 -0.80 -13.29
N GLY A 67 10.06 -0.79 -14.35
CA GLY A 67 11.54 -0.80 -14.31
C GLY A 67 12.15 -2.16 -14.00
N VAL A 68 11.33 -3.17 -13.77
CA VAL A 68 11.66 -4.58 -13.58
C VAL A 68 10.59 -5.45 -14.21
N GLU A 69 10.88 -6.71 -14.46
CA GLU A 69 9.88 -7.71 -14.84
C GLU A 69 8.87 -7.88 -13.70
N GLN A 70 7.58 -7.94 -14.06
CA GLN A 70 6.51 -8.15 -13.09
C GLN A 70 6.70 -9.48 -12.34
N ASN A 71 6.62 -9.41 -11.02
CA ASN A 71 6.77 -10.58 -10.17
C ASN A 71 6.02 -10.39 -8.84
N TRP A 72 4.82 -10.91 -8.76
CA TRP A 72 3.96 -10.77 -7.57
C TRP A 72 4.55 -11.43 -6.33
N THR A 73 5.27 -12.55 -6.48
CA THR A 73 5.93 -13.20 -5.34
C THR A 73 6.97 -12.28 -4.72
N LYS A 74 7.82 -11.64 -5.54
CA LYS A 74 8.78 -10.65 -5.06
C LYS A 74 8.09 -9.40 -4.49
N ALA A 75 6.96 -8.99 -5.06
CA ALA A 75 6.18 -7.88 -4.52
C ALA A 75 5.71 -8.19 -3.09
N VAL A 76 5.13 -9.38 -2.87
CA VAL A 76 4.70 -9.86 -1.55
C VAL A 76 5.86 -9.90 -0.56
N GLU A 77 7.03 -10.41 -0.96
CA GLU A 77 8.23 -10.43 -0.10
C GLU A 77 8.61 -9.02 0.39
N TRP A 78 8.63 -8.05 -0.52
CA TRP A 78 8.98 -6.68 -0.18
C TRP A 78 7.89 -5.97 0.63
N TYR A 79 6.61 -6.21 0.31
CA TYR A 79 5.49 -5.69 1.12
C TYR A 79 5.51 -6.27 2.53
N THR A 80 5.81 -7.57 2.71
CA THR A 80 5.93 -8.20 4.02
C THR A 80 7.03 -7.52 4.85
N LYS A 81 8.24 -7.37 4.29
CA LYS A 81 9.34 -6.68 4.97
C LYS A 81 8.99 -5.25 5.36
N ALA A 82 8.29 -4.53 4.50
CA ALA A 82 7.85 -3.16 4.79
C ALA A 82 6.76 -3.11 5.86
N ALA A 83 5.80 -4.04 5.81
CA ALA A 83 4.70 -4.16 6.77
C ALA A 83 5.20 -4.51 8.18
N GLU A 84 6.17 -5.42 8.30
CA GLU A 84 6.85 -5.76 9.56
C GLU A 84 7.54 -4.54 10.19
N LYS A 85 8.00 -3.59 9.36
CA LYS A 85 8.54 -2.30 9.82
C LYS A 85 7.45 -1.22 10.04
N GLY A 86 6.20 -1.60 10.01
CA GLY A 86 5.08 -0.73 10.33
C GLY A 86 4.58 0.18 9.20
N ASN A 87 4.95 -0.07 7.96
CA ASN A 87 4.45 0.70 6.81
C ASN A 87 3.00 0.35 6.50
N SER A 88 2.06 1.28 6.71
CA SER A 88 0.62 1.06 6.52
C SER A 88 0.25 0.77 5.07
N SER A 89 0.86 1.47 4.10
CA SER A 89 0.61 1.23 2.68
C SER A 89 1.07 -0.17 2.24
N ALA A 90 2.17 -0.68 2.83
CA ALA A 90 2.60 -2.05 2.55
C ALA A 90 1.66 -3.09 3.19
N MET A 91 1.12 -2.81 4.38
CA MET A 91 0.08 -3.66 5.00
C MET A 91 -1.17 -3.72 4.12
N TYR A 92 -1.62 -2.57 3.62
CA TYR A 92 -2.73 -2.52 2.66
C TYR A 92 -2.44 -3.35 1.40
N ASN A 93 -1.27 -3.13 0.76
CA ASN A 93 -0.91 -3.86 -0.46
C ASN A 93 -0.79 -5.36 -0.23
N LEU A 94 -0.30 -5.78 0.94
CA LEU A 94 -0.23 -7.19 1.31
C LEU A 94 -1.62 -7.79 1.50
N GLY A 95 -2.55 -7.05 2.11
CA GLY A 95 -3.96 -7.41 2.18
C GLY A 95 -4.57 -7.59 0.78
N ASP A 96 -4.29 -6.68 -0.15
CA ASP A 96 -4.74 -6.73 -1.54
C ASP A 96 -4.18 -7.96 -2.29
N CYS A 97 -2.91 -8.32 -2.04
CA CYS A 97 -2.31 -9.55 -2.58
C CYS A 97 -3.04 -10.81 -2.09
N PHE A 98 -3.39 -10.90 -0.80
CA PHE A 98 -4.16 -12.03 -0.27
C PHE A 98 -5.61 -12.03 -0.76
N ASP A 99 -6.23 -10.86 -0.94
CA ASP A 99 -7.59 -10.75 -1.48
C ASP A 99 -7.67 -11.26 -2.93
N LYS A 100 -6.68 -10.93 -3.76
CA LYS A 100 -6.66 -11.30 -5.18
C LYS A 100 -5.97 -12.63 -5.49
N GLY A 101 -5.13 -13.13 -4.60
CA GLY A 101 -4.28 -14.29 -4.85
C GLY A 101 -3.06 -13.95 -5.74
N GLU A 102 -2.57 -12.70 -5.68
CA GLU A 102 -1.43 -12.23 -6.45
C GLU A 102 -0.11 -12.50 -5.69
N GLY A 103 0.68 -13.46 -6.17
CA GLY A 103 1.95 -13.88 -5.54
C GLY A 103 1.80 -14.75 -4.29
N VAL A 104 0.59 -14.96 -3.83
CA VAL A 104 0.20 -15.83 -2.71
C VAL A 104 -1.12 -16.53 -3.03
N GLU A 105 -1.44 -17.61 -2.34
CA GLU A 105 -2.77 -18.20 -2.40
C GLU A 105 -3.81 -17.22 -1.84
N GLN A 106 -4.94 -17.06 -2.55
CA GLN A 106 -6.04 -16.21 -2.12
C GLN A 106 -6.54 -16.60 -0.72
N ASN A 107 -6.64 -15.61 0.17
CA ASN A 107 -7.09 -15.85 1.54
C ASN A 107 -7.70 -14.58 2.12
N TRP A 108 -9.02 -14.50 2.09
CA TRP A 108 -9.74 -13.31 2.60
C TRP A 108 -9.56 -13.09 4.10
N THR A 109 -9.41 -14.15 4.90
CA THR A 109 -9.14 -14.00 6.34
C THR A 109 -7.81 -13.28 6.56
N LYS A 110 -6.74 -13.67 5.85
CA LYS A 110 -5.47 -12.97 5.90
C LYS A 110 -5.55 -11.55 5.33
N ALA A 111 -6.35 -11.35 4.27
CA ALA A 111 -6.59 -10.02 3.72
C ALA A 111 -7.19 -9.09 4.78
N VAL A 112 -8.22 -9.55 5.49
CA VAL A 112 -8.85 -8.79 6.60
C VAL A 112 -7.87 -8.48 7.72
N GLU A 113 -7.02 -9.44 8.12
CA GLU A 113 -5.99 -9.20 9.13
C GLU A 113 -5.05 -8.06 8.73
N TRP A 114 -4.59 -8.05 7.48
CA TRP A 114 -3.69 -7.02 6.98
C TRP A 114 -4.39 -5.68 6.76
N TYR A 115 -5.62 -5.67 6.25
CA TYR A 115 -6.42 -4.45 6.13
C TYR A 115 -6.71 -3.84 7.51
N SER A 116 -7.01 -4.66 8.54
CA SER A 116 -7.21 -4.18 9.91
C SER A 116 -5.95 -3.49 10.44
N LYS A 117 -4.77 -4.11 10.30
CA LYS A 117 -3.50 -3.50 10.72
C LYS A 117 -3.20 -2.19 9.99
N ALA A 118 -3.51 -2.11 8.69
CA ALA A 118 -3.35 -0.88 7.92
C ALA A 118 -4.34 0.21 8.36
N ALA A 119 -5.62 -0.17 8.58
CA ALA A 119 -6.67 0.73 9.05
C ALA A 119 -6.37 1.32 10.43
N GLU A 120 -5.88 0.51 11.38
CA GLU A 120 -5.42 0.95 12.71
C GLU A 120 -4.28 1.99 12.61
N LYS A 121 -3.49 1.95 11.53
CA LYS A 121 -2.45 2.95 11.22
C LYS A 121 -2.95 4.13 10.38
N GLY A 122 -4.25 4.23 10.17
CA GLY A 122 -4.87 5.36 9.47
C GLY A 122 -4.90 5.25 7.94
N ASP A 123 -4.72 4.06 7.36
CA ASP A 123 -4.86 3.90 5.91
C ASP A 123 -6.35 3.85 5.52
N SER A 124 -6.87 4.95 4.96
CA SER A 124 -8.28 5.09 4.61
C SER A 124 -8.72 4.16 3.47
N THR A 125 -7.79 3.71 2.62
CA THR A 125 -8.08 2.71 1.58
C THR A 125 -8.32 1.35 2.22
N ALA A 126 -7.46 0.98 3.18
CA ALA A 126 -7.64 -0.24 3.95
C ALA A 126 -8.95 -0.24 4.77
N MET A 127 -9.32 0.91 5.38
CA MET A 127 -10.60 1.06 6.07
C MET A 127 -11.77 0.77 5.12
N THR A 128 -11.71 1.29 3.89
CA THR A 128 -12.75 1.06 2.89
C THR A 128 -12.82 -0.42 2.49
N ASN A 129 -11.68 -1.08 2.28
CA ASN A 129 -11.66 -2.50 1.92
C ASN A 129 -12.10 -3.38 3.10
N LEU A 130 -11.76 -3.01 4.33
CA LEU A 130 -12.26 -3.68 5.52
C LEU A 130 -13.79 -3.55 5.65
N GLY A 131 -14.33 -2.35 5.34
CA GLY A 131 -15.78 -2.14 5.21
C GLY A 131 -16.41 -3.07 4.18
N LEU A 132 -15.78 -3.25 3.01
CA LEU A 132 -16.23 -4.20 1.98
C LEU A 132 -16.23 -5.65 2.50
N CYS A 133 -15.18 -6.04 3.23
CA CYS A 133 -15.10 -7.38 3.81
C CYS A 133 -16.28 -7.65 4.75
N PHE A 134 -16.63 -6.70 5.61
CA PHE A 134 -17.80 -6.80 6.48
C PHE A 134 -19.14 -6.71 5.72
N GLU A 135 -19.21 -5.90 4.67
CA GLU A 135 -20.43 -5.75 3.86
C GLU A 135 -20.82 -7.06 3.17
N TYR A 136 -19.82 -7.81 2.66
CA TYR A 136 -20.04 -9.03 1.86
C TYR A 136 -19.68 -10.34 2.59
N GLY A 137 -19.17 -10.28 3.82
CA GLY A 137 -18.75 -11.47 4.56
C GLY A 137 -17.49 -12.14 4.00
N LEU A 138 -16.55 -11.35 3.47
CA LEU A 138 -15.30 -11.84 2.88
C LEU A 138 -14.25 -12.04 3.98
N GLY A 139 -13.97 -13.29 4.33
CA GLY A 139 -13.00 -13.64 5.39
C GLY A 139 -13.44 -13.30 6.82
N VAL A 140 -14.62 -12.74 6.99
CA VAL A 140 -15.28 -12.42 8.27
C VAL A 140 -16.76 -12.67 8.16
N GLU A 141 -17.47 -12.79 9.28
CA GLU A 141 -18.93 -12.80 9.30
C GLU A 141 -19.48 -11.46 8.77
N GLN A 142 -20.49 -11.55 7.91
CA GLN A 142 -21.15 -10.37 7.34
C GLN A 142 -21.74 -9.49 8.45
N ASN A 143 -21.42 -8.18 8.39
CA ASN A 143 -21.90 -7.23 9.38
C ASN A 143 -22.01 -5.83 8.79
N LEU A 144 -23.21 -5.45 8.37
CA LEU A 144 -23.47 -4.15 7.76
C LEU A 144 -23.18 -2.97 8.69
N ALA A 145 -23.43 -3.13 10.00
CA ALA A 145 -23.14 -2.08 10.97
C ALA A 145 -21.64 -1.78 11.05
N LYS A 146 -20.80 -2.81 11.10
CA LYS A 146 -19.33 -2.65 11.05
C LYS A 146 -18.87 -2.09 9.69
N ALA A 147 -19.50 -2.49 8.58
CA ALA A 147 -19.19 -1.91 7.29
C ALA A 147 -19.44 -0.40 7.27
N VAL A 148 -20.60 0.04 7.76
CA VAL A 148 -20.97 1.47 7.89
C VAL A 148 -19.97 2.21 8.80
N GLU A 149 -19.57 1.61 9.92
CA GLU A 149 -18.57 2.19 10.82
C GLU A 149 -17.24 2.45 10.11
N TRP A 150 -16.67 1.46 9.44
CA TRP A 150 -15.41 1.60 8.73
C TRP A 150 -15.48 2.60 7.57
N TYR A 151 -16.55 2.59 6.79
CA TYR A 151 -16.76 3.59 5.75
C TYR A 151 -16.88 5.01 6.32
N THR A 152 -17.57 5.17 7.46
CA THR A 152 -17.69 6.47 8.13
C THR A 152 -16.33 6.99 8.56
N ILE A 153 -15.50 6.15 9.23
CA ILE A 153 -14.13 6.54 9.63
C ILE A 153 -13.30 6.98 8.42
N ALA A 154 -13.38 6.24 7.30
CA ALA A 154 -12.65 6.61 6.08
C ALA A 154 -13.11 7.97 5.53
N VAL A 155 -14.42 8.23 5.51
CA VAL A 155 -15.01 9.50 5.06
C VAL A 155 -14.59 10.65 5.97
N ASP A 156 -14.62 10.46 7.29
CA ASP A 156 -14.25 11.48 8.29
C ASP A 156 -12.76 11.85 8.18
N GLN A 157 -11.93 10.94 7.71
CA GLN A 157 -10.53 11.21 7.36
C GLN A 157 -10.36 11.89 5.98
N GLY A 158 -11.44 12.25 5.32
CA GLY A 158 -11.42 12.93 4.02
C GLY A 158 -11.32 12.00 2.80
N TYR A 159 -11.45 10.68 2.97
CA TYR A 159 -11.44 9.74 1.86
C TYR A 159 -12.81 9.67 1.17
N THR A 160 -13.08 10.63 0.29
CA THR A 160 -14.38 10.83 -0.36
C THR A 160 -14.86 9.65 -1.23
N ARG A 161 -13.92 8.78 -1.66
CA ARG A 161 -14.27 7.57 -2.42
C ARG A 161 -15.13 6.57 -1.63
N ALA A 162 -15.12 6.65 -0.29
CA ALA A 162 -15.94 5.82 0.57
C ALA A 162 -17.40 6.31 0.69
N ASN A 163 -17.73 7.55 0.28
CA ASN A 163 -19.09 8.11 0.43
C ASN A 163 -20.18 7.25 -0.22
N SER A 164 -19.99 6.86 -1.49
CA SER A 164 -20.97 6.04 -2.18
C SER A 164 -21.18 4.66 -1.55
N ARG A 165 -20.12 4.09 -0.98
CA ARG A 165 -20.18 2.82 -0.25
C ARG A 165 -20.94 2.98 1.07
N LEU A 166 -20.66 4.06 1.79
CA LEU A 166 -21.34 4.39 3.04
C LEU A 166 -22.84 4.55 2.84
N GLU A 167 -23.25 5.31 1.83
CA GLU A 167 -24.68 5.50 1.50
C GLU A 167 -25.35 4.18 1.13
N CYS A 168 -24.70 3.38 0.27
CA CYS A 168 -25.24 2.08 -0.15
C CYS A 168 -25.39 1.13 1.06
N ALA A 169 -24.42 1.06 1.95
CA ALA A 169 -24.46 0.20 3.12
C ALA A 169 -25.56 0.65 4.11
N ARG A 170 -25.77 1.96 4.30
CA ARG A 170 -26.86 2.50 5.12
C ARG A 170 -28.24 2.14 4.57
N LEU A 171 -28.43 2.27 3.23
CA LEU A 171 -29.68 1.87 2.59
C LEU A 171 -29.97 0.37 2.73
N LYS A 172 -28.94 -0.49 2.62
CA LYS A 172 -29.07 -1.92 2.85
C LYS A 172 -29.48 -2.26 4.29
N MET A 173 -28.98 -1.52 5.28
CA MET A 173 -29.38 -1.71 6.69
C MET A 173 -30.86 -1.38 6.88
N GLN A 174 -31.34 -0.26 6.34
CA GLN A 174 -32.74 0.17 6.43
C GLN A 174 -33.74 -0.81 5.76
N ASN A 175 -33.31 -1.49 4.71
CA ASN A 175 -34.15 -2.44 3.99
C ASN A 175 -34.16 -3.86 4.61
N ASN A 176 -33.28 -4.12 5.58
CA ASN A 176 -33.19 -5.40 6.30
C ASN A 176 -33.85 -5.35 7.71
N GLU A 177 -34.38 -4.20 8.11
CA GLU A 177 -35.23 -3.97 9.28
C GLU A 177 -36.72 -4.14 8.91
#